data_82c8e7973ee2a1234ee584695ca23c2c
#
_entry.id   82c8e7973ee2a1234ee584695ca23c2c
#
_cell.length_a   1.000
_cell.length_b   1.000
_cell.length_c   1.000
_cell.angle_alpha   90.00
_cell.angle_beta   90.00
_cell.angle_gamma   90.00
#
_symmetry.space_group_name_H-M   'P 1'
#
loop_
_entity.id
_entity.type
_entity.pdbx_description
1 polymer ?
#
loop_
_entity_poly.entity_id
_entity_poly.type
_entity_poly.pdbx_seq_one_letter_code
_entity_poly.pdbx_strand_id
1 'polypeptide(L)'
;MFILLVKVQVKPELLDEFKSAILNNATLSVQRDPGCHRFDVLQQQDDPTKWVFYEVYDNEEAWVLHRSSAHFLAFKAVGDRALESRDVTKFTGINVKS
;
A
#
# COMPACT_ATOMS: atom_id res chain seq x y z
N MET A 1 0.47 16.95 -4.32
CA MET A 1 0.22 15.63 -3.70
C MET A 1 1.46 14.77 -3.78
N PHE A 2 1.68 14.01 -2.74
CA PHE A 2 2.74 13.00 -2.69
C PHE A 2 2.14 11.66 -3.09
N ILE A 3 2.71 11.01 -4.10
CA ILE A 3 2.22 9.74 -4.63
C ILE A 3 3.25 8.66 -4.35
N LEU A 4 2.78 7.54 -3.81
CA LEU A 4 3.61 6.36 -3.63
C LEU A 4 3.11 5.25 -4.55
N LEU A 5 4.01 4.67 -5.33
CA LEU A 5 3.71 3.49 -6.13
C LEU A 5 4.54 2.34 -5.58
N VAL A 6 3.86 1.30 -5.12
CA VAL A 6 4.51 0.13 -4.52
C VAL A 6 4.20 -1.09 -5.38
N LYS A 7 5.25 -1.73 -5.90
CA LYS A 7 5.12 -2.98 -6.66
C LYS A 7 5.63 -4.12 -5.78
N VAL A 8 4.83 -5.16 -5.65
CA VAL A 8 5.19 -6.31 -4.83
C VAL A 8 4.96 -7.61 -5.58
N GLN A 9 5.70 -8.63 -5.20
CA GLN A 9 5.42 -10.00 -5.58
C GLN A 9 5.17 -10.82 -4.32
N VAL A 10 4.05 -11.54 -4.31
CA VAL A 10 3.55 -12.28 -3.16
C VAL A 10 3.82 -13.77 -3.37
N LYS A 11 4.23 -14.46 -2.33
CA LYS A 11 4.35 -15.92 -2.34
C LYS A 11 2.98 -16.54 -2.61
N PRO A 12 2.86 -17.45 -3.59
CA PRO A 12 1.53 -17.98 -4.00
C PRO A 12 0.76 -18.60 -2.84
N GLU A 13 1.42 -19.29 -1.93
CA GLU A 13 0.80 -19.96 -0.80
C GLU A 13 0.26 -19.00 0.26
N LEU A 14 0.64 -17.72 0.20
CA LEU A 14 0.22 -16.70 1.15
C LEU A 14 -0.69 -15.62 0.52
N LEU A 15 -1.17 -15.84 -0.69
CA LEU A 15 -1.99 -14.86 -1.43
C LEU A 15 -3.25 -14.45 -0.67
N ASP A 16 -3.99 -15.39 -0.11
CA ASP A 16 -5.25 -15.07 0.58
C ASP A 16 -5.00 -14.28 1.84
N GLU A 17 -3.99 -14.66 2.62
CA GLU A 17 -3.61 -13.95 3.84
C GLU A 17 -3.13 -12.54 3.51
N PHE A 18 -2.31 -12.40 2.46
CA PHE A 18 -1.82 -11.10 2.01
C PHE A 18 -2.96 -10.20 1.56
N LYS A 19 -3.89 -10.73 0.77
CA LYS A 19 -5.03 -9.96 0.26
C LYS A 19 -5.85 -9.38 1.39
N SER A 20 -6.19 -10.19 2.40
CA SER A 20 -6.94 -9.71 3.57
C SER A 20 -6.18 -8.60 4.30
N ALA A 21 -4.88 -8.78 4.50
CA ALA A 21 -4.05 -7.82 5.22
C ALA A 21 -3.92 -6.48 4.48
N ILE A 22 -3.68 -6.51 3.17
CA ILE A 22 -3.51 -5.25 2.41
C ILE A 22 -4.83 -4.51 2.26
N LEU A 23 -5.95 -5.20 2.08
CA LEU A 23 -7.26 -4.55 1.98
C LEU A 23 -7.65 -3.89 3.29
N ASN A 24 -7.35 -4.52 4.43
CA ASN A 24 -7.57 -3.92 5.74
C ASN A 24 -6.72 -2.66 5.92
N ASN A 25 -5.44 -2.74 5.58
CA ASN A 25 -4.54 -1.58 5.66
C ASN A 25 -5.03 -0.44 4.77
N ALA A 26 -5.42 -0.72 3.54
CA ALA A 26 -5.88 0.30 2.59
C ALA A 26 -7.15 1.00 3.10
N THR A 27 -8.12 0.24 3.59
CA THR A 27 -9.38 0.78 4.12
C THR A 27 -9.13 1.68 5.33
N LEU A 28 -8.35 1.20 6.30
CA LEU A 28 -8.10 1.95 7.53
C LEU A 28 -7.20 3.17 7.27
N SER A 29 -6.31 3.09 6.28
CA SER A 29 -5.46 4.23 5.93
C SER A 29 -6.28 5.42 5.45
N VAL A 30 -7.23 5.19 4.54
CA VAL A 30 -8.11 6.25 4.04
C VAL A 30 -9.04 6.78 5.15
N GLN A 31 -9.50 5.89 6.04
CA GLN A 31 -10.42 6.27 7.11
C GLN A 31 -9.75 7.02 8.26
N ARG A 32 -8.52 6.66 8.60
CA ARG A 32 -7.90 7.08 9.88
C ARG A 32 -6.64 7.90 9.75
N ASP A 33 -5.89 7.78 8.63
CA ASP A 33 -4.62 8.49 8.50
C ASP A 33 -4.86 9.92 8.03
N PRO A 34 -4.46 10.93 8.82
CA PRO A 34 -4.52 12.31 8.36
C PRO A 34 -3.68 12.46 7.08
N GLY A 35 -4.29 13.02 6.04
CA GLY A 35 -3.59 13.28 4.78
C GLY A 35 -3.50 12.11 3.82
N CYS A 36 -4.06 10.95 4.15
CA CYS A 36 -4.18 9.85 3.19
C CYS A 36 -5.50 9.99 2.43
N HIS A 37 -5.43 10.29 1.14
CA HIS A 37 -6.62 10.53 0.33
C HIS A 37 -7.06 9.31 -0.44
N ARG A 38 -6.11 8.44 -0.81
CA ARG A 38 -6.41 7.33 -1.68
C ARG A 38 -5.40 6.21 -1.44
N PHE A 39 -5.89 4.99 -1.47
CA PHE A 39 -5.05 3.80 -1.35
C PHE A 39 -5.68 2.70 -2.19
N ASP A 40 -5.25 2.59 -3.46
CA ASP A 40 -5.77 1.61 -4.39
C ASP A 40 -4.89 0.37 -4.39
N VAL A 41 -5.52 -0.79 -4.37
CA VAL A 41 -4.84 -2.08 -4.42
C VAL A 41 -5.17 -2.73 -5.74
N LEU A 42 -4.15 -3.01 -6.56
CA LEU A 42 -4.28 -3.56 -7.89
C LEU A 42 -3.59 -4.91 -7.97
N GLN A 43 -4.25 -5.88 -8.57
CA GLN A 43 -3.68 -7.21 -8.82
C GLN A 43 -3.51 -7.38 -10.32
N GLN A 44 -2.33 -7.84 -10.76
CA GLN A 44 -2.05 -8.05 -12.17
C GLN A 44 -2.89 -9.20 -12.70
N GLN A 45 -3.54 -9.01 -13.86
CA GLN A 45 -4.48 -10.02 -14.37
C GLN A 45 -3.80 -11.29 -14.84
N ASP A 46 -2.65 -11.16 -15.51
CA ASP A 46 -1.93 -12.31 -16.06
C ASP A 46 -0.96 -12.96 -15.07
N ASP A 47 -0.77 -12.37 -13.88
CA ASP A 47 0.04 -12.95 -12.82
C ASP A 47 -0.51 -12.50 -11.45
N PRO A 48 -1.37 -13.34 -10.82
CA PRO A 48 -2.02 -12.98 -9.55
C PRO A 48 -1.06 -12.80 -8.37
N THR A 49 0.21 -13.17 -8.50
CA THR A 49 1.22 -12.95 -7.46
C THR A 49 1.79 -11.53 -7.49
N LYS A 50 1.55 -10.78 -8.57
CA LYS A 50 2.06 -9.42 -8.73
C LYS A 50 0.98 -8.40 -8.43
N TRP A 51 1.28 -7.46 -7.50
CA TRP A 51 0.36 -6.44 -7.03
C TRP A 51 1.00 -5.08 -7.10
N VAL A 52 0.16 -4.06 -7.23
CA VAL A 52 0.59 -2.65 -7.21
C VAL A 52 -0.32 -1.89 -6.25
N PHE A 53 0.27 -1.05 -5.40
CA PHE A 53 -0.48 -0.13 -4.55
C PHE A 53 -0.25 1.28 -5.08
N TYR A 54 -1.35 2.02 -5.28
CA TYR A 54 -1.33 3.42 -5.68
C TYR A 54 -1.86 4.23 -4.51
N GLU A 55 -0.97 5.01 -3.88
CA GLU A 55 -1.27 5.71 -2.63
C GLU A 55 -1.09 7.21 -2.83
N VAL A 56 -2.06 8.00 -2.38
CA VAL A 56 -2.05 9.46 -2.49
C VAL A 56 -2.11 10.08 -1.11
N TYR A 57 -1.11 10.91 -0.79
CA TYR A 57 -1.00 11.64 0.48
C TYR A 57 -0.86 13.14 0.22
N ASP A 58 -1.21 13.97 1.21
CA ASP A 58 -0.99 15.42 1.15
C ASP A 58 0.48 15.75 0.87
N ASN A 59 1.37 15.07 1.57
CA ASN A 59 2.81 15.29 1.55
C ASN A 59 3.53 14.05 2.07
N GLU A 60 4.85 14.08 2.05
CA GLU A 60 5.66 12.94 2.50
C GLU A 60 5.51 12.68 4.01
N GLU A 61 5.31 13.74 4.79
CA GLU A 61 5.12 13.62 6.24
C GLU A 61 3.87 12.81 6.58
N ALA A 62 2.79 12.96 5.80
CA ALA A 62 1.58 12.15 5.96
C ALA A 62 1.85 10.67 5.73
N TRP A 63 2.68 10.34 4.73
CA TRP A 63 3.10 8.96 4.49
C TRP A 63 3.98 8.43 5.64
N VAL A 64 4.91 9.23 6.13
CA VAL A 64 5.75 8.84 7.29
C VAL A 64 4.87 8.54 8.50
N LEU A 65 3.84 9.37 8.75
CA LEU A 65 2.89 9.15 9.84
C LEU A 65 2.11 7.86 9.65
N HIS A 66 1.65 7.56 8.42
CA HIS A 66 0.99 6.31 8.08
C HIS A 66 1.84 5.10 8.50
N ARG A 67 3.16 5.15 8.30
CA ARG A 67 4.06 4.04 8.60
C ARG A 67 4.20 3.75 10.09
N SER A 68 3.74 4.63 10.97
CA SER A 68 3.71 4.41 12.41
C SER A 68 2.34 3.95 12.92
N SER A 69 1.35 3.84 12.04
CA SER A 69 -0.02 3.46 12.42
C SER A 69 -0.11 1.97 12.77
N ALA A 70 -1.10 1.65 13.63
CA ALA A 70 -1.35 0.26 14.02
C ALA A 70 -1.72 -0.62 12.82
N HIS A 71 -2.52 -0.08 11.88
CA HIS A 71 -2.93 -0.84 10.71
C HIS A 71 -1.78 -1.09 9.74
N PHE A 72 -0.85 -0.14 9.57
CA PHE A 72 0.34 -0.38 8.77
C PHE A 72 1.23 -1.44 9.40
N LEU A 73 1.46 -1.36 10.71
CA LEU A 73 2.32 -2.31 11.41
C LEU A 73 1.74 -3.72 11.37
N ALA A 74 0.41 -3.86 11.46
CA ALA A 74 -0.26 -5.16 11.31
C ALA A 74 -0.06 -5.72 9.90
N PHE A 75 -0.20 -4.87 8.88
CA PHE A 75 0.06 -5.28 7.49
C PHE A 75 1.53 -5.67 7.30
N LYS A 76 2.46 -4.88 7.84
CA LYS A 76 3.89 -5.13 7.72
C LYS A 76 4.28 -6.51 8.25
N ALA A 77 3.68 -6.94 9.35
CA ALA A 77 3.94 -8.26 9.92
C ALA A 77 3.58 -9.38 8.94
N VAL A 78 2.48 -9.24 8.21
CA VAL A 78 2.09 -10.19 7.15
C VAL A 78 3.01 -10.04 5.93
N GLY A 79 3.28 -8.81 5.50
CA GLY A 79 4.12 -8.51 4.35
C GLY A 79 5.53 -9.07 4.49
N ASP A 80 6.11 -8.99 5.68
CA ASP A 80 7.48 -9.50 5.93
C ASP A 80 7.57 -11.01 5.68
N ARG A 81 6.48 -11.76 5.85
CA ARG A 81 6.43 -13.21 5.56
C ARG A 81 6.00 -13.52 4.13
N ALA A 82 5.11 -12.70 3.58
CA ALA A 82 4.40 -13.00 2.34
C ALA A 82 5.10 -12.48 1.09
N LEU A 83 5.93 -11.44 1.19
CA LEU A 83 6.52 -10.79 0.02
C LEU A 83 7.84 -11.42 -0.38
N GLU A 84 7.96 -11.74 -1.67
CA GLU A 84 9.23 -12.14 -2.29
C GLU A 84 10.04 -10.91 -2.70
N SER A 85 9.35 -9.82 -3.12
CA SER A 85 10.00 -8.58 -3.53
C SER A 85 9.09 -7.39 -3.29
N ARG A 86 9.70 -6.23 -3.12
CA ARG A 86 9.00 -4.95 -2.95
C ARG A 86 9.84 -3.84 -3.59
N ASP A 87 9.18 -3.04 -4.43
CA ASP A 87 9.78 -1.86 -5.05
C ASP A 87 8.90 -0.65 -4.78
N VAL A 88 9.48 0.39 -4.20
CA VAL A 88 8.77 1.62 -3.81
C VAL A 88 9.32 2.78 -4.61
N THR A 89 8.43 3.47 -5.33
CA THR A 89 8.78 4.68 -6.07
C THR A 89 7.94 5.85 -5.58
N LYS A 90 8.59 6.98 -5.32
CA LYS A 90 7.94 8.22 -4.88
C LYS A 90 7.74 9.14 -6.08
N PHE A 91 6.55 9.74 -6.16
CA PHE A 91 6.22 10.69 -7.22
C PHE A 91 5.64 11.97 -6.63
N THR A 92 5.83 13.07 -7.37
CA THR A 92 5.07 14.29 -7.13
C THR A 92 3.88 14.28 -8.08
N GLY A 93 2.67 14.38 -7.55
CA GLY A 93 1.47 14.48 -8.36
C GLY A 93 1.35 15.87 -8.99
N ILE A 94 1.43 15.94 -10.31
CA ILE A 94 1.40 17.23 -11.02
C ILE A 94 -0.03 17.76 -11.15
N ASN A 95 -0.96 16.88 -11.49
CA ASN A 95 -2.40 17.24 -11.62
C ASN A 95 -3.29 16.33 -10.77
N VAL A 96 -2.71 15.60 -9.83
CA VAL A 96 -3.46 14.70 -8.96
C VAL A 96 -4.16 15.50 -7.88
N LYS A 97 -5.45 15.24 -7.70
CA LYS A 97 -6.27 15.85 -6.66
C LYS A 97 -6.86 14.76 -5.75
N SER A 98 -7.08 15.13 -4.52
CA SER A 98 -7.74 14.24 -3.56
C SER A 98 -9.21 14.05 -3.88
#